data_90d328ced89ef685930618b45e190d7d
#
_entry.id   90d328ced89ef685930618b45e190d7d
#
_cell.length_a   1.000
_cell.length_b   1.000
_cell.length_c   1.000
_cell.angle_alpha   90.00
_cell.angle_beta   90.00
_cell.angle_gamma   90.00
#
_symmetry.space_group_name_H-M   'P 1'
#
loop_
_entity.id
_entity.type
_entity.pdbx_description
1 polymer ?
#
loop_
_entity_poly.entity_id
_entity_poly.type
_entity_poly.pdbx_seq_one_letter_code
_entity_poly.pdbx_strand_id
1 'polypeptide(L)' 'MRAVAEWTVDVGVIDRARILRGWTRRELGRHAHVDEGTLCDLFAGRRRPTFGTLRALCGSLEIAYHDVICFGAEP' A
#
# COMPACT_ATOMS: atom_id res chain seq x y z
N MET A 1 -7.66 21.22 -18.98
CA MET A 1 -6.92 20.22 -18.67
C MET A 1 -7.62 19.26 -17.81
N ARG A 2 -7.38 18.07 -17.93
CA ARG A 2 -8.02 17.22 -17.20
C ARG A 2 -7.32 16.95 -16.00
N ALA A 3 -7.94 16.53 -15.09
CA ALA A 3 -7.34 16.21 -13.84
C ALA A 3 -6.41 15.07 -14.02
N VAL A 4 -5.46 14.99 -13.17
CA VAL A 4 -4.58 13.90 -13.15
C VAL A 4 -5.34 12.67 -12.88
N ALA A 5 -4.98 11.60 -13.46
CA ALA A 5 -5.64 10.35 -13.22
C ALA A 5 -5.51 9.96 -11.76
N GLU A 6 -6.56 9.45 -11.23
CA GLU A 6 -6.52 8.98 -9.87
C GLU A 6 -5.83 7.66 -9.82
N TRP A 7 -5.17 7.41 -8.72
CA TRP A 7 -4.50 6.15 -8.53
C TRP A 7 -4.98 5.50 -7.24
N THR A 8 -4.90 4.20 -7.23
CA THR A 8 -5.24 3.44 -6.05
C THR A 8 -4.14 2.44 -5.81
N VAL A 9 -4.24 1.73 -4.71
CA VAL A 9 -3.22 0.78 -4.33
C VAL A 9 -3.84 -0.60 -4.33
N ASP A 10 -3.14 -1.55 -4.92
CA ASP A 10 -3.57 -2.93 -4.91
C ASP A 10 -3.11 -3.51 -3.60
N VAL A 11 -3.98 -3.50 -2.62
CA VAL A 11 -3.61 -3.97 -1.29
C VAL A 11 -3.32 -5.47 -1.29
N GLY A 12 -3.82 -6.19 -2.27
CA GLY A 12 -3.51 -7.61 -2.38
C GLY A 12 -2.03 -7.85 -2.63
N VAL A 13 -1.39 -6.99 -3.41
CA VAL A 13 0.03 -7.10 -3.65
C VAL A 13 0.80 -6.86 -2.36
N ILE A 14 0.39 -5.86 -1.60
CA ILE A 14 1.04 -5.56 -0.34
C ILE A 14 0.86 -6.73 0.64
N ASP A 15 -0.36 -7.25 0.70
CA ASP A 15 -0.66 -8.33 1.64
C ASP A 15 0.10 -9.59 1.26
N ARG A 16 0.19 -9.89 -0.03
CA ARG A 16 0.90 -11.05 -0.48
C ARG A 16 2.38 -10.95 -0.15
N ALA A 17 2.98 -9.78 -0.36
CA ALA A 17 4.39 -9.58 -0.04
C ALA A 17 4.63 -9.75 1.45
N ARG A 18 3.69 -9.27 2.27
CA ARG A 18 3.77 -9.44 3.71
C ARG A 18 3.74 -10.91 4.10
N ILE A 19 2.81 -11.65 3.50
CA ILE A 19 2.66 -13.07 3.82
C ILE A 19 3.92 -13.84 3.42
N LEU A 20 4.49 -13.50 2.27
CA LEU A 20 5.69 -14.17 1.81
C LEU A 20 6.89 -13.91 2.73
N ARG A 21 6.84 -12.83 3.49
CA ARG A 21 7.90 -12.58 4.46
C ARG A 21 7.57 -13.18 5.82
N GLY A 22 6.40 -13.77 5.98
CA GLY A 22 6.01 -14.36 7.24
C GLY A 22 5.64 -13.36 8.29
N TRP A 23 5.25 -12.14 7.90
CA TRP A 23 4.92 -11.08 8.84
C TRP A 23 3.43 -10.98 9.05
N THR A 24 3.02 -10.69 10.29
CA THR A 24 1.65 -10.29 10.56
C THR A 24 1.49 -8.84 10.09
N ARG A 25 0.26 -8.36 10.02
CA ARG A 25 0.04 -6.95 9.67
C ARG A 25 0.67 -6.03 10.69
N ARG A 26 0.62 -6.42 11.95
CA ARG A 26 1.26 -5.63 12.99
C ARG A 26 2.76 -5.56 12.78
N GLU A 27 3.37 -6.68 12.40
CA GLU A 27 4.80 -6.68 12.12
C GLU A 27 5.14 -5.82 10.91
N LEU A 28 4.30 -5.87 9.89
CA LEU A 28 4.50 -4.98 8.75
C LEU A 28 4.48 -3.53 9.18
N GLY A 29 3.51 -3.16 10.01
CA GLY A 29 3.42 -1.80 10.50
C GLY A 29 4.66 -1.39 11.27
N ARG A 30 5.19 -2.32 12.06
CA ARG A 30 6.38 -2.03 12.84
C ARG A 30 7.58 -1.83 11.93
N HIS A 31 7.75 -2.68 10.93
CA HIS A 31 8.88 -2.56 10.01
C HIS A 31 8.79 -1.30 9.16
N ALA A 32 7.60 -0.92 8.77
CA ALA A 32 7.41 0.24 7.91
C ALA A 32 7.17 1.53 8.70
N HIS A 33 7.08 1.43 10.02
CA HIS A 33 6.77 2.58 10.87
C HIS A 33 5.42 3.19 10.50
N VAL A 34 4.44 2.33 10.26
CA VAL A 34 3.08 2.75 9.95
C VAL A 34 2.20 2.22 11.06
N ASP A 35 1.36 3.08 11.61
CA ASP A 35 0.55 2.65 12.75
C ASP A 35 -0.57 1.71 12.31
N GLU A 36 -1.04 0.94 13.27
CA GLU A 36 -2.03 -0.08 12.98
C GLU A 36 -3.32 0.48 12.41
N GLY A 37 -3.75 1.64 12.89
CA GLY A 37 -4.98 2.24 12.37
C GLY A 37 -4.87 2.58 10.90
N THR A 38 -3.72 3.12 10.50
CA THR A 38 -3.49 3.45 9.11
C THR A 38 -3.49 2.19 8.25
N LEU A 39 -2.85 1.12 8.72
CA LEU A 39 -2.86 -0.12 7.99
C LEU A 39 -4.26 -0.71 7.90
N CYS A 40 -5.01 -0.62 8.98
CA CYS A 40 -6.36 -1.13 8.99
C CYS A 40 -7.20 -0.42 7.94
N ASP A 41 -7.09 0.90 7.86
CA ASP A 41 -7.83 1.66 6.87
C ASP A 41 -7.39 1.33 5.46
N LEU A 42 -6.11 1.13 5.26
CA LEU A 42 -5.58 0.77 3.97
C LEU A 42 -6.12 -0.58 3.50
N PHE A 43 -6.03 -1.59 4.35
CA PHE A 43 -6.47 -2.92 3.96
C PHE A 43 -7.99 -3.02 3.84
N ALA A 44 -8.71 -2.15 4.55
CA ALA A 44 -10.15 -2.12 4.44
C ALA A 44 -10.63 -1.27 3.26
N GLY A 45 -9.71 -0.60 2.59
CA GLY A 45 -10.07 0.25 1.46
C GLY A 45 -10.74 1.53 1.87
N ARG A 46 -10.57 1.96 3.13
CA ARG A 46 -11.25 3.15 3.60
C ARG A 46 -10.58 4.42 3.13
N ARG A 47 -9.32 4.38 2.83
CA ARG A 47 -8.66 5.55 2.29
C ARG A 47 -7.37 5.17 1.61
N ARG A 48 -6.95 6.03 0.72
CA ARG A 48 -5.73 5.85 -0.04
C ARG A 48 -4.55 6.27 0.82
N PRO A 49 -3.45 5.54 0.79
CA PRO A 49 -2.29 5.93 1.57
C PRO A 49 -1.63 7.16 0.96
N THR A 50 -0.89 7.88 1.78
CA THR A 50 -0.06 8.96 1.27
C THR A 50 1.15 8.34 0.59
N PHE A 51 1.87 9.13 -0.20
CA PHE A 51 3.09 8.63 -0.81
C PHE A 51 4.12 8.25 0.24
N GLY A 52 4.15 8.95 1.36
CA GLY A 52 5.08 8.59 2.43
C GLY A 52 4.80 7.21 2.98
N THR A 53 3.52 6.90 3.21
CA THR A 53 3.13 5.58 3.70
C THR A 53 3.42 4.52 2.65
N LEU A 54 3.10 4.82 1.40
CA LEU A 54 3.33 3.87 0.32
C LEU A 54 4.82 3.58 0.16
N ARG A 55 5.64 4.64 0.23
CA ARG A 55 7.08 4.46 0.12
C ARG A 55 7.62 3.59 1.25
N ALA A 56 7.12 3.81 2.47
CA ALA A 56 7.55 3.03 3.61
C ALA A 56 7.17 1.56 3.46
N LEU A 57 5.96 1.30 2.99
CA LEU A 57 5.52 -0.07 2.81
C LEU A 57 6.29 -0.76 1.69
N CYS A 58 6.43 -0.10 0.56
CA CYS A 58 7.16 -0.69 -0.56
C CYS A 58 8.62 -0.92 -0.21
N GLY A 59 9.22 0.00 0.52
CA GLY A 59 10.60 -0.16 0.94
C GLY A 59 10.78 -1.32 1.90
N SER A 60 9.88 -1.47 2.86
CA SER A 60 9.96 -2.57 3.82
C SER A 60 9.71 -3.92 3.16
N LEU A 61 8.85 -3.95 2.16
CA LEU A 61 8.53 -5.20 1.49
C LEU A 61 9.39 -5.43 0.26
N GLU A 62 10.18 -4.44 -0.12
CA GLU A 62 11.07 -4.54 -1.29
C GLU A 62 10.30 -4.85 -2.55
N ILE A 63 9.21 -4.13 -2.76
CA ILE A 63 8.42 -4.27 -3.96
C ILE A 63 8.40 -2.94 -4.70
N ALA A 64 8.21 -3.00 -5.99
CA ALA A 64 8.23 -1.80 -6.81
C ALA A 64 6.89 -1.09 -6.77
N TYR A 65 6.93 0.23 -6.91
CA TYR A 65 5.69 1.01 -6.90
C TYR A 65 4.76 0.58 -8.02
N HIS A 66 5.29 0.31 -9.20
CA HIS A 66 4.43 0.00 -10.32
C HIS A 66 3.72 -1.34 -10.15
N ASP A 67 4.17 -2.18 -9.24
CA ASP A 67 3.48 -3.43 -8.96
C ASP A 67 2.29 -3.20 -8.05
N VAL A 68 2.27 -2.09 -7.34
CA VAL A 68 1.28 -1.81 -6.32
C VAL A 68 0.29 -0.76 -6.75
N ILE A 69 0.74 0.23 -7.50
CA ILE A 69 -0.10 1.36 -7.87
C ILE A 69 -0.91 1.00 -9.11
N CYS A 70 -2.20 1.25 -9.04
CA CYS A 70 -3.10 1.06 -10.17
C CYS A 70 -3.71 2.39 -10.50
N PHE A 71 -3.67 2.78 -11.75
CA PHE A 71 -4.31 4.01 -12.15
C PHE A 71 -5.74 3.72 -12.55
N GLY A 72 -6.60 4.64 -12.28
CA GLY A 72 -8.00 4.47 -12.56
C GLY A 72 -8.21 4.22 -14.03
N ALA A 73 -9.13 3.33 -14.27
CA ALA A 73 -9.40 3.02 -15.63
C ALA A 73 -10.04 4.19 -16.30
N GLU A 74 -9.79 4.36 -17.51
CA GLU A 74 -10.33 5.37 -18.14
C GLU A 74 -11.29 4.90 -18.99
N PRO A 75 -12.29 5.36 -19.14
CA PRO A 75 -13.29 4.94 -20.05
C PRO A 75 -12.86 5.07 -21.45
#